data_2b9e58b7890ebd6d9745f27aef6be382
#
_entry.id   2b9e58b7890ebd6d9745f27aef6be382
#
_cell.length_a   1.000
_cell.length_b   1.000
_cell.length_c   1.000
_cell.angle_alpha   90.00
_cell.angle_beta   90.00
_cell.angle_gamma   90.00
#
_symmetry.space_group_name_H-M   'P 1'
#
loop_
_entity.id
_entity.type
_entity.pdbx_description
1 polymer ?
#
loop_
_entity_poly.entity_id
_entity_poly.type
_entity_poly.pdbx_seq_one_letter_code
_entity_poly.pdbx_strand_id
1 'polypeptide(L)'
;MKTESGLAFSVGVVAGLRPMTALAAMAWAVRRGRIQIEPSPIVVWMLSAGTSKRIAEFAISELIVDKLPFTPSRLNAAPLSLRIVSGAICGAAIRRSRKRSLTDGAVLGGLGALAGALTGYHVRKRLSRDMPDLAVALLEDAVAVGGNVLVVTLAGPAA
;
A
#
# COMPACT_ATOMS: atom_id res chain seq x y z
N MET A 1 0.30 -18.40 11.73
CA MET A 1 0.15 -17.19 12.56
C MET A 1 1.19 -16.11 12.29
N LYS A 2 2.51 -16.39 12.37
CA LYS A 2 3.57 -15.37 12.13
C LYS A 2 3.57 -14.82 10.70
N THR A 3 3.38 -15.68 9.71
CA THR A 3 3.39 -15.31 8.27
C THR A 3 2.26 -14.33 7.90
N GLU A 4 1.06 -14.52 8.41
CA GLU A 4 -0.10 -13.68 8.11
C GLU A 4 -0.01 -12.28 8.72
N SER A 5 0.51 -12.20 9.95
CA SER A 5 0.80 -10.91 10.59
C SER A 5 1.92 -10.18 9.85
N GLY A 6 2.92 -10.93 9.40
CA GLY A 6 3.99 -10.40 8.55
C GLY A 6 3.46 -9.82 7.24
N LEU A 7 2.55 -10.51 6.55
CA LEU A 7 1.95 -10.02 5.30
C LEU A 7 1.11 -8.74 5.51
N ALA A 8 0.31 -8.68 6.60
CA ALA A 8 -0.45 -7.48 6.92
C ALA A 8 0.46 -6.28 7.24
N PHE A 9 1.56 -6.50 7.93
CA PHE A 9 2.56 -5.48 8.18
C PHE A 9 3.28 -5.07 6.88
N SER A 10 3.70 -6.03 6.06
CA SER A 10 4.42 -5.79 4.80
C SER A 10 3.60 -4.99 3.80
N VAL A 11 2.30 -5.29 3.62
CA VAL A 11 1.43 -4.47 2.76
C VAL A 11 1.31 -3.05 3.29
N GLY A 12 1.31 -2.88 4.62
CA GLY A 12 1.38 -1.58 5.25
C GLY A 12 2.67 -0.83 4.89
N VAL A 13 3.84 -1.47 4.99
CA VAL A 13 5.12 -0.86 4.61
C VAL A 13 5.08 -0.37 3.16
N VAL A 14 4.54 -1.15 2.24
CA VAL A 14 4.39 -0.74 0.84
C VAL A 14 3.41 0.43 0.71
N ALA A 15 2.29 0.42 1.43
CA ALA A 15 1.34 1.54 1.48
C ALA A 15 1.98 2.81 2.08
N GLY A 16 2.93 2.66 3.00
CA GLY A 16 3.75 3.75 3.53
C GLY A 16 4.64 4.40 2.48
N LEU A 17 5.07 3.66 1.47
CA LEU A 17 5.79 4.21 0.32
C LEU A 17 4.80 4.82 -0.70
N ARG A 18 3.77 4.06 -1.11
CA ARG A 18 2.81 4.40 -2.17
C ARG A 18 1.38 3.98 -1.80
N PRO A 19 0.59 4.84 -1.12
CA PRO A 19 -0.72 4.46 -0.59
C PRO A 19 -1.73 4.07 -1.66
N MET A 20 -1.82 4.80 -2.76
CA MET A 20 -2.78 4.51 -3.82
C MET A 20 -2.39 3.26 -4.61
N THR A 21 -1.11 3.03 -4.83
CA THR A 21 -0.60 1.83 -5.50
C THR A 21 -0.92 0.56 -4.68
N ALA A 22 -0.80 0.61 -3.36
CA ALA A 22 -1.16 -0.50 -2.48
C ALA A 22 -2.67 -0.80 -2.52
N LEU A 23 -3.51 0.23 -2.45
CA LEU A 23 -4.97 0.07 -2.59
C LEU A 23 -5.37 -0.47 -3.96
N ALA A 24 -4.74 0.01 -5.04
CA ALA A 24 -4.99 -0.47 -6.40
C ALA A 24 -4.63 -1.94 -6.57
N ALA A 25 -3.47 -2.36 -6.06
CA ALA A 25 -3.03 -3.75 -6.08
C ALA A 25 -3.97 -4.65 -5.28
N MET A 26 -4.42 -4.21 -4.10
CA MET A 26 -5.37 -4.94 -3.28
C MET A 26 -6.73 -5.07 -3.98
N ALA A 27 -7.28 -3.99 -4.52
CA ALA A 27 -8.54 -4.01 -5.27
C ALA A 27 -8.45 -4.94 -6.48
N TRP A 28 -7.35 -4.90 -7.22
CA TRP A 28 -7.10 -5.80 -8.33
C TRP A 28 -7.03 -7.26 -7.90
N ALA A 29 -6.33 -7.58 -6.81
CA ALA A 29 -6.19 -8.93 -6.29
C ALA A 29 -7.54 -9.53 -5.85
N VAL A 30 -8.37 -8.73 -5.19
CA VAL A 30 -9.71 -9.16 -4.78
C VAL A 30 -10.63 -9.36 -6.00
N ARG A 31 -10.62 -8.44 -6.96
CA ARG A 31 -11.41 -8.58 -8.21
C ARG A 31 -11.02 -9.79 -9.04
N ARG A 32 -9.76 -10.20 -9.03
CA ARG A 32 -9.26 -11.39 -9.72
C ARG A 32 -9.45 -12.68 -8.92
N GLY A 33 -10.09 -12.61 -7.74
CA GLY A 33 -10.30 -13.76 -6.87
C GLY A 33 -9.03 -14.33 -6.25
N ARG A 34 -7.89 -13.62 -6.37
CA ARG A 34 -6.63 -14.04 -5.73
C ARG A 34 -6.68 -13.89 -4.22
N ILE A 35 -7.40 -12.91 -3.73
CA ILE A 35 -7.66 -12.70 -2.31
C ILE A 35 -9.17 -12.78 -2.12
N GLN A 36 -9.62 -13.82 -1.44
CA GLN A 36 -11.04 -14.03 -1.17
C GLN A 36 -11.39 -13.36 0.16
N ILE A 37 -12.24 -12.34 0.10
CA ILE A 37 -12.73 -11.62 1.28
C ILE A 37 -14.24 -11.73 1.31
N GLU A 38 -14.79 -12.06 2.49
CA GLU A 38 -16.24 -11.99 2.69
C GLU A 38 -16.76 -10.58 2.40
N PRO A 39 -17.90 -10.46 1.72
CA PRO A 39 -18.49 -9.17 1.40
C PRO A 39 -18.66 -8.33 2.68
N SER A 40 -18.04 -7.16 2.69
CA SER A 40 -18.23 -6.15 3.72
C SER A 40 -18.44 -4.79 3.03
N PRO A 41 -19.08 -3.82 3.68
CA PRO A 41 -19.35 -2.52 3.05
C PRO A 41 -18.12 -1.87 2.45
N ILE A 42 -16.97 -1.95 3.14
CA ILE A 42 -15.71 -1.38 2.67
C ILE A 42 -15.15 -2.13 1.45
N VAL A 43 -15.31 -3.45 1.40
CA VAL A 43 -14.89 -4.28 0.26
C VAL A 43 -15.79 -4.00 -0.95
N VAL A 44 -17.10 -3.97 -0.75
CA VAL A 44 -18.07 -3.65 -1.79
C VAL A 44 -17.80 -2.26 -2.37
N TRP A 45 -17.57 -1.27 -1.51
CA TRP A 45 -17.22 0.09 -1.93
C TRP A 45 -15.92 0.10 -2.74
N MET A 46 -14.87 -0.56 -2.26
CA MET A 46 -13.55 -0.60 -2.92
C MET A 46 -13.60 -1.32 -4.27
N LEU A 47 -14.49 -2.33 -4.41
CA LEU A 47 -14.68 -3.10 -5.64
C LEU A 47 -15.66 -2.47 -6.63
N SER A 48 -16.43 -1.46 -6.21
CA SER A 48 -17.33 -0.76 -7.13
C SER A 48 -16.55 -0.22 -8.33
N ALA A 49 -17.14 -0.27 -9.51
CA ALA A 49 -16.46 0.10 -10.76
C ALA A 49 -15.93 1.55 -10.71
N GLY A 50 -16.71 2.46 -10.15
CA GLY A 50 -16.32 3.87 -10.01
C GLY A 50 -15.15 4.06 -9.05
N THR A 51 -15.17 3.40 -7.88
CA THR A 51 -14.11 3.53 -6.88
C THR A 51 -12.81 2.87 -7.36
N SER A 52 -12.87 1.66 -7.91
CA SER A 52 -11.69 0.97 -8.45
C SER A 52 -11.01 1.77 -9.56
N LYS A 53 -11.78 2.40 -10.44
CA LYS A 53 -11.25 3.28 -11.49
C LYS A 53 -10.55 4.49 -10.88
N ARG A 54 -11.18 5.17 -9.94
CA ARG A 54 -10.58 6.33 -9.26
C ARG A 54 -9.31 5.96 -8.49
N ILE A 55 -9.29 4.84 -7.78
CA ILE A 55 -8.09 4.36 -7.08
C ILE A 55 -6.95 4.13 -8.09
N ALA A 56 -7.23 3.54 -9.25
CA ALA A 56 -6.23 3.34 -10.29
C ALA A 56 -5.74 4.68 -10.89
N GLU A 57 -6.63 5.62 -11.15
CA GLU A 57 -6.28 6.97 -11.61
C GLU A 57 -5.41 7.71 -10.59
N PHE A 58 -5.76 7.64 -9.30
CA PHE A 58 -4.95 8.21 -8.24
C PHE A 58 -3.60 7.52 -8.09
N ALA A 59 -3.51 6.19 -8.26
CA ALA A 59 -2.24 5.47 -8.23
C ALA A 59 -1.31 5.93 -9.38
N ILE A 60 -1.85 6.11 -10.58
CA ILE A 60 -1.08 6.65 -11.72
C ILE A 60 -0.67 8.09 -11.46
N SER A 61 -1.59 8.93 -10.95
CA SER A 61 -1.31 10.31 -10.61
C SER A 61 -0.22 10.42 -9.53
N GLU A 62 -0.25 9.54 -8.54
CA GLU A 62 0.77 9.47 -7.49
C GLU A 62 2.17 9.21 -8.08
N LEU A 63 2.28 8.29 -9.05
CA LEU A 63 3.54 7.99 -9.73
C LEU A 63 4.09 9.20 -10.53
N ILE A 64 3.21 10.07 -10.99
CA ILE A 64 3.58 11.27 -11.78
C ILE A 64 3.90 12.44 -10.85
N VAL A 65 3.00 12.74 -9.91
CA VAL A 65 3.07 13.92 -9.02
C VAL A 65 4.30 13.88 -8.12
N ASP A 66 4.69 12.72 -7.63
CA ASP A 66 5.88 12.57 -6.79
C ASP A 66 7.21 12.93 -7.49
N LYS A 67 7.18 13.10 -8.81
CA LYS A 67 8.34 13.53 -9.61
C LYS A 67 8.37 15.04 -9.82
N LEU A 68 7.35 15.76 -9.37
CA LEU A 68 7.28 17.22 -9.51
C LEU A 68 8.01 17.93 -8.35
N PRO A 69 8.69 19.06 -8.62
CA PRO A 69 9.51 19.76 -7.62
C PRO A 69 8.71 20.41 -6.48
N PHE A 70 7.37 20.47 -6.59
CA PHE A 70 6.49 21.09 -5.61
C PHE A 70 5.79 20.10 -4.68
N THR A 71 6.22 18.86 -4.63
CA THR A 71 5.56 17.82 -3.83
C THR A 71 5.75 18.10 -2.33
N PRO A 72 4.67 18.16 -1.53
CA PRO A 72 4.76 18.40 -0.09
C PRO A 72 5.47 17.25 0.62
N SER A 73 6.08 17.55 1.77
CA SER A 73 6.78 16.55 2.58
C SER A 73 5.86 15.36 2.90
N ARG A 74 6.37 14.15 2.72
CA ARG A 74 5.65 12.88 3.00
C ARG A 74 5.23 12.71 4.45
N LEU A 75 5.87 13.42 5.36
CA LEU A 75 5.57 13.40 6.79
C LEU A 75 4.59 14.49 7.20
N ASN A 76 4.10 15.30 6.27
CA ASN A 76 2.99 16.20 6.55
C ASN A 76 1.74 15.38 6.95
N ALA A 77 0.92 15.95 7.83
CA ALA A 77 -0.20 15.25 8.45
C ALA A 77 -1.15 14.60 7.43
N ALA A 78 -1.51 15.30 6.35
CA ALA A 78 -2.43 14.78 5.34
C ALA A 78 -1.86 13.62 4.52
N PRO A 79 -0.65 13.70 3.90
CA PRO A 79 -0.04 12.55 3.24
C PRO A 79 0.22 11.37 4.17
N LEU A 80 0.62 11.60 5.40
CA LEU A 80 0.91 10.55 6.37
C LEU A 80 -0.37 9.83 6.80
N SER A 81 -1.45 10.56 7.09
CA SER A 81 -2.74 9.95 7.45
C SER A 81 -3.29 9.09 6.32
N LEU A 82 -3.19 9.54 5.06
CA LEU A 82 -3.60 8.74 3.91
C LEU A 82 -2.81 7.41 3.82
N ARG A 83 -1.50 7.43 4.08
CA ARG A 83 -0.65 6.23 4.09
C ARG A 83 -1.07 5.26 5.18
N ILE A 84 -1.28 5.77 6.40
CA ILE A 84 -1.70 4.95 7.54
C ILE A 84 -3.08 4.32 7.27
N VAL A 85 -4.05 5.10 6.79
CA VAL A 85 -5.39 4.61 6.46
C VAL A 85 -5.34 3.57 5.34
N SER A 86 -4.59 3.83 4.27
CA SER A 86 -4.43 2.87 3.17
C SER A 86 -3.78 1.57 3.63
N GLY A 87 -2.74 1.66 4.46
CA GLY A 87 -2.07 0.49 5.05
C GLY A 87 -3.00 -0.29 5.97
N ALA A 88 -3.79 0.40 6.80
CA ALA A 88 -4.78 -0.23 7.67
C ALA A 88 -5.85 -0.98 6.87
N ILE A 89 -6.38 -0.39 5.80
CA ILE A 89 -7.36 -1.03 4.92
C ILE A 89 -6.76 -2.29 4.27
N CYS A 90 -5.58 -2.19 3.70
CA CYS A 90 -4.91 -3.33 3.05
C CYS A 90 -4.56 -4.44 4.05
N GLY A 91 -4.05 -4.10 5.22
CA GLY A 91 -3.73 -5.06 6.28
C GLY A 91 -4.98 -5.77 6.82
N ALA A 92 -6.07 -5.01 7.03
CA ALA A 92 -7.37 -5.56 7.41
C ALA A 92 -7.89 -6.54 6.35
N ALA A 93 -7.79 -6.19 5.06
CA ALA A 93 -8.20 -7.03 3.95
C ALA A 93 -7.44 -8.38 3.94
N ILE A 94 -6.11 -8.35 4.09
CA ILE A 94 -5.28 -9.57 4.16
C ILE A 94 -5.68 -10.46 5.34
N ARG A 95 -5.86 -9.91 6.53
CA ARG A 95 -6.24 -10.71 7.71
C ARG A 95 -7.65 -11.26 7.59
N ARG A 96 -8.58 -10.47 7.04
CA ARG A 96 -9.96 -10.91 6.80
C ARG A 96 -10.04 -12.05 5.79
N SER A 97 -9.23 -12.02 4.73
CA SER A 97 -9.18 -13.13 3.76
C SER A 97 -8.72 -14.46 4.37
N ARG A 98 -8.03 -14.40 5.49
CA ARG A 98 -7.58 -15.56 6.27
C ARG A 98 -8.50 -15.87 7.46
N LYS A 99 -9.73 -15.30 7.49
CA LYS A 99 -10.71 -15.47 8.59
C LYS A 99 -10.13 -15.08 9.96
N ARG A 100 -9.29 -14.04 10.00
CA ARG A 100 -8.65 -13.50 11.21
C ARG A 100 -9.22 -12.13 11.58
N SER A 101 -8.82 -11.62 12.74
CA SER A 101 -9.24 -10.31 13.24
C SER A 101 -8.92 -9.20 12.25
N LEU A 102 -9.95 -8.46 11.85
CA LEU A 102 -9.86 -7.29 11.00
C LEU A 102 -9.10 -6.16 11.70
N THR A 103 -9.36 -5.99 13.00
CA THR A 103 -8.72 -4.94 13.82
C THR A 103 -7.21 -5.14 13.91
N ASP A 104 -6.76 -6.38 14.18
CA ASP A 104 -5.32 -6.68 14.22
C ASP A 104 -4.67 -6.41 12.87
N GLY A 105 -5.38 -6.73 11.77
CA GLY A 105 -4.92 -6.44 10.42
C GLY A 105 -4.78 -4.94 10.16
N ALA A 106 -5.77 -4.16 10.59
CA ALA A 106 -5.76 -2.71 10.46
C ALA A 106 -4.60 -2.08 11.26
N VAL A 107 -4.41 -2.52 12.50
CA VAL A 107 -3.31 -2.04 13.36
C VAL A 107 -1.95 -2.38 12.74
N LEU A 108 -1.74 -3.64 12.35
CA LEU A 108 -0.47 -4.07 11.75
C LEU A 108 -0.20 -3.34 10.42
N GLY A 109 -1.21 -3.18 9.57
CA GLY A 109 -1.09 -2.46 8.32
C GLY A 109 -0.81 -0.97 8.52
N GLY A 110 -1.48 -0.34 9.49
CA GLY A 110 -1.23 1.06 9.86
C GLY A 110 0.18 1.29 10.42
N LEU A 111 0.64 0.41 11.32
CA LEU A 111 2.01 0.45 11.84
C LEU A 111 3.05 0.21 10.75
N GLY A 112 2.77 -0.74 9.84
CA GLY A 112 3.59 -0.97 8.66
C GLY A 112 3.70 0.28 7.79
N ALA A 113 2.58 0.98 7.56
CA ALA A 113 2.56 2.21 6.76
C ALA A 113 3.36 3.34 7.40
N LEU A 114 3.29 3.49 8.71
CA LEU A 114 4.12 4.43 9.44
C LEU A 114 5.61 4.09 9.29
N ALA A 115 5.98 2.82 9.49
CA ALA A 115 7.35 2.35 9.31
C ALA A 115 7.86 2.58 7.89
N GLY A 116 7.02 2.26 6.87
CA GLY A 116 7.33 2.47 5.46
C GLY A 116 7.52 3.94 5.10
N ALA A 117 6.64 4.82 5.61
CA ALA A 117 6.73 6.27 5.38
C ALA A 117 8.02 6.86 5.98
N LEU A 118 8.36 6.48 7.21
CA LEU A 118 9.58 6.92 7.88
C LEU A 118 10.83 6.40 7.19
N THR A 119 10.87 5.11 6.88
CA THR A 119 12.01 4.50 6.17
C THR A 119 12.18 5.11 4.79
N GLY A 120 11.10 5.24 4.01
CA GLY A 120 11.14 5.87 2.69
C GLY A 120 11.63 7.31 2.73
N TYR A 121 11.21 8.10 3.72
CA TYR A 121 11.70 9.46 3.92
C TYR A 121 13.22 9.49 4.16
N HIS A 122 13.73 8.65 5.08
CA HIS A 122 15.15 8.63 5.40
C HIS A 122 16.01 8.08 4.28
N VAL A 123 15.56 7.02 3.61
CA VAL A 123 16.24 6.44 2.44
C VAL A 123 16.32 7.47 1.31
N ARG A 124 15.20 8.11 0.97
CA ARG A 124 15.17 9.16 -0.06
C ARG A 124 16.13 10.30 0.29
N LYS A 125 16.08 10.79 1.53
CA LYS A 125 16.97 11.88 2.00
C LYS A 125 18.46 11.52 1.91
N ARG A 126 18.81 10.24 2.05
CA ARG A 126 20.20 9.78 1.89
C ARG A 126 20.57 9.63 0.43
N LEU A 127 19.74 8.95 -0.36
CA LEU A 127 20.02 8.67 -1.77
C LEU A 127 20.04 9.94 -2.65
N SER A 128 19.19 10.92 -2.36
CA SER A 128 19.17 12.20 -3.10
C SER A 128 20.41 13.08 -2.88
N ARG A 129 21.35 12.65 -2.03
CA ARG A 129 22.67 13.32 -1.92
C ARG A 129 23.63 12.90 -3.04
N ASP A 130 23.51 11.64 -3.47
CA ASP A 130 24.46 11.01 -4.38
C ASP A 130 23.83 10.66 -5.74
N MET A 131 22.50 10.71 -5.85
CA MET A 131 21.74 10.33 -7.04
C MET A 131 20.71 11.40 -7.41
N PRO A 132 20.40 11.56 -8.72
CA PRO A 132 19.30 12.43 -9.17
C PRO A 132 17.96 12.00 -8.54
N ASP A 133 17.15 12.97 -8.14
CA ASP A 133 15.83 12.72 -7.50
C ASP A 133 14.93 11.83 -8.35
N LEU A 134 14.99 11.91 -9.68
CA LEU A 134 14.24 11.06 -10.59
C LEU A 134 14.66 9.58 -10.46
N ALA A 135 15.96 9.29 -10.33
CA ALA A 135 16.44 7.92 -10.17
C ALA A 135 15.97 7.33 -8.83
N VAL A 136 16.02 8.13 -7.75
CA VAL A 136 15.53 7.72 -6.43
C VAL A 136 14.01 7.46 -6.47
N ALA A 137 13.25 8.32 -7.15
CA ALA A 137 11.81 8.13 -7.30
C ALA A 137 11.47 6.85 -8.08
N LEU A 138 12.19 6.54 -9.16
CA LEU A 138 11.98 5.32 -9.94
C LEU A 138 12.35 4.06 -9.15
N LEU A 139 13.40 4.09 -8.34
CA LEU A 139 13.74 2.98 -7.44
C LEU A 139 12.64 2.73 -6.41
N GLU A 140 12.10 3.79 -5.83
CA GLU A 140 11.00 3.70 -4.89
C GLU A 140 9.73 3.15 -5.53
N ASP A 141 9.41 3.58 -6.76
CA ASP A 141 8.31 3.04 -7.55
C ASP A 141 8.49 1.54 -7.79
N ALA A 142 9.69 1.13 -8.19
CA ALA A 142 10.00 -0.28 -8.42
C ALA A 142 9.86 -1.13 -7.15
N VAL A 143 10.32 -0.62 -6.01
CA VAL A 143 10.17 -1.29 -4.70
C VAL A 143 8.71 -1.37 -4.29
N ALA A 144 7.93 -0.31 -4.48
CA ALA A 144 6.51 -0.30 -4.14
C ALA A 144 5.69 -1.25 -5.03
N VAL A 145 5.90 -1.22 -6.35
CA VAL A 145 5.21 -2.11 -7.28
C VAL A 145 5.62 -3.57 -7.05
N GLY A 146 6.92 -3.85 -6.97
CA GLY A 146 7.44 -5.18 -6.71
C GLY A 146 6.99 -5.74 -5.35
N GLY A 147 6.99 -4.90 -4.31
CA GLY A 147 6.49 -5.24 -2.98
C GLY A 147 4.99 -5.58 -2.99
N ASN A 148 4.18 -4.82 -3.71
CA ASN A 148 2.75 -5.13 -3.88
C ASN A 148 2.53 -6.46 -4.59
N VAL A 149 3.24 -6.71 -5.69
CA VAL A 149 3.16 -7.98 -6.44
C VAL A 149 3.53 -9.14 -5.53
N LEU A 150 4.62 -9.03 -4.79
CA LEU A 150 5.08 -10.06 -3.86
C LEU A 150 4.04 -10.34 -2.77
N VAL A 151 3.55 -9.29 -2.09
CA VAL A 151 2.56 -9.46 -1.01
C VAL A 151 1.28 -10.08 -1.53
N VAL A 152 0.75 -9.62 -2.67
CA VAL A 152 -0.47 -10.18 -3.28
C VAL A 152 -0.26 -11.64 -3.67
N THR A 153 0.91 -12.00 -4.19
CA THR A 153 1.22 -13.39 -4.56
C THR A 153 1.28 -14.30 -3.34
N LEU A 154 1.93 -13.85 -2.26
CA LEU A 154 2.03 -14.59 -1.00
C LEU A 154 0.71 -14.63 -0.22
N ALA A 155 -0.14 -13.63 -0.39
CA ALA A 155 -1.45 -13.57 0.25
C ALA A 155 -2.52 -14.38 -0.51
N GLY A 156 -2.29 -14.68 -1.78
CA GLY A 156 -3.17 -15.53 -2.58
C GLY A 156 -3.28 -16.97 -2.05
N PRO A 157 -4.24 -17.77 -2.55
CA PRO A 157 -4.29 -19.21 -2.24
C PRO A 157 -2.96 -19.84 -2.66
N ALA A 158 -2.43 -20.69 -1.80
CA ALA A 158 -1.32 -21.58 -2.19
C ALA A 158 -1.81 -22.41 -3.39
N ALA A 159 -1.05 -22.35 -4.48
CA ALA A 159 -1.34 -23.10 -5.69
C ALA A 159 -1.33 -24.61 -5.41
#